data_c5ce11b568eae257f83e7b3affa85a6b
#
_entry.id   c5ce11b568eae257f83e7b3affa85a6b
#
_cell.length_a   1.000
_cell.length_b   1.000
_cell.length_c   1.000
_cell.angle_alpha   90.00
_cell.angle_beta   90.00
_cell.angle_gamma   90.00
#
_symmetry.space_group_name_H-M   'P 1'
#
loop_
_entity.id
_entity.type
_entity.pdbx_description
1 polymer ?
#
loop_
_entity_poly.entity_id
_entity_poly.type
_entity_poly.pdbx_seq_one_letter_code
_entity_poly.pdbx_strand_id
1 'polypeptide(L)'
;GGRNLDARNNFFWAYTVNTPAMVLEMVGVGSQYAIAGTDENGAVLDGGKSYKLTIDKNPPAKDFWSIVVYDSQTRSQLQTSQPFPAKNNKRNKDMVANADGSVDLYFGPKAPVGKETNWIETVPGKGWFTAFRLYGPLQPWFDQTWKLNNIEVLD
;
A
#
# COMPACT_ATOMS: atom_id res chain seq x y z
N GLY A 1 -15.91 34.69 5.03
CA GLY A 1 -15.72 33.28 4.94
C GLY A 1 -15.18 32.73 6.24
N GLY A 2 -15.95 31.87 6.90
CA GLY A 2 -15.53 31.18 8.10
C GLY A 2 -14.43 30.16 7.80
N ARG A 3 -13.63 29.87 8.80
CA ARG A 3 -12.63 28.80 8.71
C ARG A 3 -13.33 27.45 8.87
N ASN A 4 -13.06 26.51 7.96
CA ASN A 4 -13.45 25.11 8.15
C ASN A 4 -12.38 24.43 9.03
N LEU A 5 -12.69 24.29 10.33
CA LEU A 5 -11.75 23.74 11.29
C LEU A 5 -11.51 22.24 11.09
N ASP A 6 -12.51 21.49 10.64
CA ASP A 6 -12.37 20.05 10.39
C ASP A 6 -11.47 19.79 9.19
N ALA A 7 -11.67 20.52 8.10
CA ALA A 7 -10.78 20.44 6.95
C ALA A 7 -9.34 20.85 7.28
N ARG A 8 -9.17 21.90 8.13
CA ARG A 8 -7.86 22.32 8.62
C ARG A 8 -7.20 21.25 9.46
N ASN A 9 -7.93 20.65 10.40
CA ASN A 9 -7.41 19.60 11.25
C ASN A 9 -7.02 18.37 10.45
N ASN A 10 -7.86 17.95 9.51
CA ASN A 10 -7.56 16.84 8.61
C ASN A 10 -6.31 17.12 7.76
N PHE A 11 -6.20 18.33 7.18
CA PHE A 11 -5.00 18.72 6.44
C PHE A 11 -3.76 18.71 7.33
N PHE A 12 -3.85 19.32 8.51
CA PHE A 12 -2.72 19.38 9.45
C PHE A 12 -2.28 17.98 9.87
N TRP A 13 -3.23 17.11 10.18
CA TRP A 13 -2.95 15.75 10.62
C TRP A 13 -2.38 14.85 9.52
N ALA A 14 -2.97 14.90 8.34
CA ALA A 14 -2.62 14.00 7.22
C ALA A 14 -1.49 14.57 6.33
N TYR A 15 -1.38 15.90 6.22
CA TYR A 15 -0.60 16.56 5.19
C TYR A 15 0.36 17.63 5.72
N THR A 16 0.68 17.64 7.00
CA THR A 16 1.52 18.67 7.64
C THR A 16 2.83 18.93 6.90
N VAL A 17 3.42 17.89 6.30
CA VAL A 17 4.71 17.94 5.59
C VAL A 17 4.56 18.09 4.08
N ASN A 18 3.34 18.17 3.55
CA ASN A 18 3.12 18.36 2.12
C ASN A 18 3.35 19.81 1.71
N THR A 19 4.01 19.96 0.57
CA THR A 19 4.14 21.26 -0.12
C THR A 19 3.34 21.23 -1.42
N PRO A 20 3.01 22.40 -2.02
CA PRO A 20 2.36 22.45 -3.34
C PRO A 20 3.13 21.65 -4.41
N ALA A 21 4.46 21.64 -4.35
CA ALA A 21 5.30 20.88 -5.29
C ALA A 21 5.10 19.37 -5.16
N MET A 22 4.76 18.85 -3.98
CA MET A 22 4.54 17.41 -3.74
C MET A 22 3.20 16.91 -4.27
N VAL A 23 2.25 17.80 -4.54
CA VAL A 23 0.92 17.46 -5.09
C VAL A 23 0.79 17.74 -6.58
N LEU A 24 1.84 18.27 -7.23
CA LEU A 24 1.85 18.47 -8.67
C LEU A 24 1.84 17.14 -9.42
N GLU A 25 1.05 17.08 -10.47
CA GLU A 25 1.09 15.97 -11.42
C GLU A 25 2.34 16.09 -12.29
N MET A 26 3.31 15.20 -12.03
CA MET A 26 4.56 15.14 -12.79
C MET A 26 4.76 13.73 -13.31
N VAL A 27 4.36 13.49 -14.55
CA VAL A 27 4.49 12.17 -15.17
C VAL A 27 5.94 11.74 -15.27
N GLY A 28 6.23 10.55 -14.74
CA GLY A 28 7.58 9.96 -14.75
C GLY A 28 8.55 10.54 -13.73
N VAL A 29 8.11 11.43 -12.82
CA VAL A 29 8.96 12.10 -11.82
C VAL A 29 8.36 11.96 -10.42
N GLY A 30 9.23 11.78 -9.41
CA GLY A 30 8.81 11.70 -8.01
C GLY A 30 8.09 10.40 -7.68
N SER A 31 7.14 10.47 -6.76
CA SER A 31 6.35 9.30 -6.34
C SER A 31 4.90 9.67 -6.03
N GLN A 32 4.02 8.71 -6.23
CA GLN A 32 2.61 8.76 -5.89
C GLN A 32 2.24 7.62 -4.96
N TYR A 33 1.18 7.81 -4.17
CA TYR A 33 0.83 6.92 -3.08
C TYR A 33 -0.65 6.55 -3.11
N ALA A 34 -0.95 5.26 -2.87
CA ALA A 34 -2.26 4.79 -2.45
C ALA A 34 -2.14 4.25 -1.02
N ILE A 35 -2.97 4.76 -0.10
CA ILE A 35 -2.96 4.36 1.31
C ILE A 35 -4.27 3.65 1.60
N ALA A 36 -4.20 2.48 2.24
CA ALA A 36 -5.36 1.72 2.67
C ALA A 36 -5.22 1.31 4.13
N GLY A 37 -6.21 1.67 4.94
CA GLY A 37 -6.35 1.25 6.35
C GLY A 37 -7.58 0.38 6.60
N THR A 38 -8.35 0.09 5.54
CA THR A 38 -9.55 -0.75 5.57
C THR A 38 -9.52 -1.79 4.46
N ASP A 39 -10.26 -2.87 4.65
CA ASP A 39 -10.52 -3.85 3.62
C ASP A 39 -11.65 -3.40 2.65
N GLU A 40 -12.00 -4.25 1.69
CA GLU A 40 -13.04 -4.02 0.69
C GLU A 40 -14.43 -3.77 1.30
N ASN A 41 -14.68 -4.24 2.53
CA ASN A 41 -15.93 -4.07 3.25
C ASN A 41 -15.93 -2.82 4.15
N GLY A 42 -14.82 -2.06 4.19
CA GLY A 42 -14.64 -0.89 5.03
C GLY A 42 -14.24 -1.21 6.47
N ALA A 43 -13.97 -2.47 6.81
CA ALA A 43 -13.48 -2.84 8.13
C ALA A 43 -11.99 -2.52 8.28
N VAL A 44 -11.58 -2.06 9.46
CA VAL A 44 -10.17 -1.74 9.76
C VAL A 44 -9.32 -3.00 9.64
N LEU A 45 -8.15 -2.86 9.04
CA LEU A 45 -7.22 -3.96 8.85
C LEU A 45 -6.68 -4.45 10.19
N ASP A 46 -6.92 -5.74 10.48
CA ASP A 46 -6.56 -6.43 11.71
C ASP A 46 -5.37 -7.38 11.45
N GLY A 47 -4.32 -7.23 12.22
CA GLY A 47 -3.12 -8.05 12.05
C GLY A 47 -3.29 -9.53 12.43
N GLY A 48 -4.41 -9.91 13.04
CA GLY A 48 -4.76 -11.31 13.34
C GLY A 48 -5.47 -12.04 12.20
N LYS A 49 -5.94 -11.31 11.18
CA LYS A 49 -6.63 -11.86 10.00
C LYS A 49 -5.71 -11.98 8.80
N SER A 50 -6.16 -12.75 7.81
CA SER A 50 -5.47 -12.91 6.54
C SER A 50 -6.13 -12.07 5.44
N TYR A 51 -5.31 -11.47 4.59
CA TYR A 51 -5.78 -10.61 3.50
C TYR A 51 -4.98 -10.85 2.23
N LYS A 52 -5.57 -10.44 1.12
CA LYS A 52 -4.94 -10.43 -0.20
C LYS A 52 -5.10 -9.07 -0.86
N LEU A 53 -4.09 -8.64 -1.59
CA LEU A 53 -4.13 -7.51 -2.50
C LEU A 53 -3.59 -7.96 -3.85
N THR A 54 -4.41 -7.91 -4.87
CA THR A 54 -3.96 -8.15 -6.24
C THR A 54 -3.50 -6.84 -6.86
N ILE A 55 -2.25 -6.80 -7.30
CA ILE A 55 -1.69 -5.70 -8.08
C ILE A 55 -1.79 -6.11 -9.54
N ASP A 56 -2.63 -5.41 -10.30
CA ASP A 56 -2.81 -5.68 -11.73
C ASP A 56 -1.49 -5.56 -12.50
N LYS A 57 -1.41 -6.27 -13.62
CA LYS A 57 -0.23 -6.21 -14.50
C LYS A 57 0.10 -4.77 -14.90
N ASN A 58 1.37 -4.53 -15.13
CA ASN A 58 1.89 -3.24 -15.60
C ASN A 58 1.50 -2.04 -14.71
N PRO A 59 1.78 -2.07 -13.38
CA PRO A 59 1.59 -0.90 -12.54
C PRO A 59 2.31 0.31 -13.19
N PRO A 60 1.67 1.49 -13.26
CA PRO A 60 2.17 2.64 -13.99
C PRO A 60 3.32 3.34 -13.25
N ALA A 61 4.43 2.65 -13.09
CA ALA A 61 5.66 3.13 -12.48
C ALA A 61 6.81 2.99 -13.48
N LYS A 62 7.45 4.11 -13.82
CA LYS A 62 8.63 4.13 -14.69
C LYS A 62 9.80 3.34 -14.08
N ASP A 63 10.01 3.51 -12.77
CA ASP A 63 11.18 2.94 -12.09
C ASP A 63 10.84 1.64 -11.36
N PHE A 64 9.94 1.70 -10.39
CA PHE A 64 9.45 0.54 -9.64
C PHE A 64 8.23 0.91 -8.79
N TRP A 65 7.58 -0.09 -8.23
CA TRP A 65 6.56 0.07 -7.18
C TRP A 65 7.00 -0.63 -5.88
N SER A 66 6.45 -0.17 -4.78
CA SER A 66 6.60 -0.82 -3.48
C SER A 66 5.32 -0.77 -2.67
N ILE A 67 5.18 -1.72 -1.76
CA ILE A 67 4.17 -1.70 -0.71
C ILE A 67 4.85 -1.86 0.63
N VAL A 68 4.44 -1.06 1.61
CA VAL A 68 5.00 -1.07 2.96
C VAL A 68 3.86 -1.09 3.97
N VAL A 69 3.98 -1.92 5.00
CA VAL A 69 2.99 -2.05 6.07
C VAL A 69 3.45 -1.27 7.29
N TYR A 70 2.52 -0.53 7.88
CA TYR A 70 2.73 0.34 9.03
C TYR A 70 1.79 -0.01 10.17
N ASP A 71 2.23 0.20 11.40
CA ASP A 71 1.41 0.14 12.61
C ASP A 71 0.45 1.33 12.64
N SER A 72 -0.86 1.09 12.78
CA SER A 72 -1.88 2.15 12.77
C SER A 72 -1.76 3.09 13.95
N GLN A 73 -1.22 2.65 15.07
CA GLN A 73 -1.12 3.43 16.31
C GLN A 73 0.14 4.29 16.32
N THR A 74 1.29 3.71 16.00
CA THR A 74 2.58 4.40 16.05
C THR A 74 2.95 5.06 14.73
N ARG A 75 2.37 4.62 13.62
CA ARG A 75 2.67 5.01 12.22
C ARG A 75 4.09 4.71 11.77
N SER A 76 4.83 3.95 12.55
CA SER A 76 6.12 3.40 12.14
C SER A 76 5.92 2.15 11.27
N GLN A 77 6.95 1.72 10.57
CA GLN A 77 6.92 0.42 9.91
C GLN A 77 6.61 -0.68 10.91
N LEU A 78 5.72 -1.60 10.53
CA LEU A 78 5.28 -2.66 11.41
C LEU A 78 6.47 -3.56 11.81
N GLN A 79 6.67 -3.72 13.10
CA GLN A 79 7.72 -4.60 13.64
C GLN A 79 7.24 -6.05 13.60
N THR A 80 7.91 -6.88 12.82
CA THR A 80 7.61 -8.30 12.64
C THR A 80 8.89 -9.14 12.68
N SER A 81 8.78 -10.45 12.45
CA SER A 81 9.96 -11.31 12.30
C SER A 81 10.71 -11.07 10.98
N GLN A 82 10.06 -10.46 9.99
CA GLN A 82 10.66 -10.15 8.71
C GLN A 82 11.58 -8.92 8.84
N PRO A 83 12.71 -8.88 8.11
CA PRO A 83 13.63 -7.73 8.13
C PRO A 83 12.97 -6.42 7.72
N PHE A 84 11.99 -6.49 6.81
CA PHE A 84 11.22 -5.36 6.32
C PHE A 84 9.77 -5.79 6.08
N PRO A 85 8.77 -5.07 6.60
CA PRO A 85 7.36 -5.33 6.33
C PRO A 85 6.95 -4.74 4.96
N ALA A 86 7.66 -5.16 3.90
CA ALA A 86 7.55 -4.54 2.59
C ALA A 86 7.84 -5.52 1.44
N LYS A 87 7.22 -5.26 0.29
CA LYS A 87 7.57 -5.89 -0.99
C LYS A 87 7.73 -4.83 -2.07
N ASN A 88 8.61 -5.09 -3.03
CA ASN A 88 8.74 -4.27 -4.23
C ASN A 88 9.26 -5.10 -5.41
N ASN A 89 8.92 -4.70 -6.63
CA ASN A 89 9.27 -5.45 -7.84
C ASN A 89 10.75 -5.32 -8.25
N LYS A 90 11.51 -4.44 -7.61
CA LYS A 90 12.94 -4.27 -7.90
C LYS A 90 13.82 -5.20 -7.06
N ARG A 91 13.50 -5.39 -5.77
CA ARG A 91 14.30 -6.20 -4.83
C ARG A 91 13.78 -7.63 -4.70
N ASN A 92 12.47 -7.80 -4.63
CA ASN A 92 11.84 -9.11 -4.42
C ASN A 92 11.62 -9.82 -5.78
N LYS A 93 12.72 -10.26 -6.37
CA LYS A 93 12.71 -10.96 -7.67
C LYS A 93 12.13 -12.38 -7.60
N ASP A 94 12.00 -12.89 -6.39
CA ASP A 94 11.41 -14.18 -6.04
C ASP A 94 9.88 -14.13 -5.93
N MET A 95 9.26 -12.95 -6.01
CA MET A 95 7.79 -12.84 -6.06
C MET A 95 7.24 -13.58 -7.28
N VAL A 96 6.19 -14.36 -7.03
CA VAL A 96 5.51 -15.14 -8.08
C VAL A 96 4.35 -14.33 -8.64
N ALA A 97 4.38 -14.10 -9.96
CA ALA A 97 3.27 -13.48 -10.68
C ALA A 97 2.22 -14.54 -11.08
N ASN A 98 0.99 -14.11 -11.22
CA ASN A 98 -0.10 -14.89 -11.78
C ASN A 98 0.08 -15.09 -13.31
N ALA A 99 -0.68 -15.99 -13.89
CA ALA A 99 -0.59 -16.31 -15.33
C ALA A 99 -0.87 -15.12 -16.25
N ASP A 100 -1.67 -14.14 -15.77
CA ASP A 100 -2.00 -12.91 -16.49
C ASP A 100 -0.97 -11.79 -16.29
N GLY A 101 0.05 -12.02 -15.43
CA GLY A 101 1.09 -11.05 -15.08
C GLY A 101 0.75 -10.13 -13.90
N SER A 102 -0.39 -10.29 -13.26
CA SER A 102 -0.71 -9.65 -11.98
C SER A 102 0.09 -10.29 -10.83
N VAL A 103 0.14 -9.61 -9.67
CA VAL A 103 0.84 -10.12 -8.49
C VAL A 103 -0.10 -10.08 -7.30
N ASP A 104 -0.33 -11.24 -6.69
CA ASP A 104 -1.04 -11.32 -5.42
C ASP A 104 -0.06 -11.16 -4.26
N LEU A 105 -0.33 -10.20 -3.40
CA LEU A 105 0.35 -10.04 -2.12
C LEU A 105 -0.56 -10.47 -0.98
N TYR A 106 0.00 -11.20 -0.04
CA TYR A 106 -0.70 -11.73 1.10
C TYR A 106 -0.24 -11.04 2.38
N PHE A 107 -1.19 -10.75 3.28
CA PHE A 107 -0.92 -10.18 4.60
C PHE A 107 -1.56 -11.07 5.66
N GLY A 108 -0.88 -11.28 6.75
CA GLY A 108 -1.40 -12.11 7.82
C GLY A 108 -0.30 -12.54 8.78
N PRO A 109 -0.67 -13.12 9.95
CA PRO A 109 0.30 -13.55 10.94
C PRO A 109 1.10 -14.80 10.50
N LYS A 110 0.63 -15.46 9.44
CA LYS A 110 1.30 -16.64 8.86
C LYS A 110 1.20 -16.58 7.34
N ALA A 111 2.26 -17.02 6.68
CA ALA A 111 2.25 -17.13 5.22
C ALA A 111 1.27 -18.24 4.79
N PRO A 112 0.44 -18.00 3.78
CA PRO A 112 -0.29 -19.08 3.13
C PRO A 112 0.69 -20.04 2.47
N VAL A 113 0.38 -21.34 2.51
CA VAL A 113 1.25 -22.40 1.96
C VAL A 113 1.55 -22.14 0.48
N GLY A 114 2.84 -22.12 0.13
CA GLY A 114 3.31 -21.86 -1.23
C GLY A 114 3.22 -20.39 -1.67
N LYS A 115 2.97 -19.47 -0.75
CA LYS A 115 2.90 -18.01 -1.01
C LYS A 115 3.89 -17.19 -0.20
N GLU A 116 4.87 -17.82 0.38
CA GLU A 116 5.84 -17.23 1.31
C GLU A 116 6.61 -16.06 0.67
N THR A 117 6.90 -16.14 -0.62
CA THR A 117 7.62 -15.10 -1.37
C THR A 117 6.78 -13.83 -1.56
N ASN A 118 5.45 -13.97 -1.58
CA ASN A 118 4.50 -12.88 -1.79
C ASN A 118 3.82 -12.42 -0.49
N TRP A 119 4.27 -12.92 0.66
CA TRP A 119 3.67 -12.63 1.96
C TRP A 119 4.41 -11.54 2.73
N ILE A 120 3.63 -10.71 3.43
CA ILE A 120 4.09 -9.73 4.42
C ILE A 120 3.42 -10.07 5.75
N GLU A 121 4.24 -10.26 6.77
CA GLU A 121 3.77 -10.60 8.12
C GLU A 121 3.03 -9.43 8.76
N THR A 122 1.89 -9.75 9.42
CA THR A 122 1.16 -8.83 10.29
C THR A 122 1.12 -9.39 11.73
N VAL A 123 0.76 -8.56 12.71
CA VAL A 123 0.85 -8.90 14.13
C VAL A 123 -0.54 -8.95 14.75
N PRO A 124 -0.99 -10.12 15.28
CA PRO A 124 -2.26 -10.23 15.99
C PRO A 124 -2.39 -9.20 17.10
N GLY A 125 -3.57 -8.62 17.25
CA GLY A 125 -3.86 -7.58 18.25
C GLY A 125 -3.40 -6.17 17.87
N LYS A 126 -2.81 -6.01 16.68
CA LYS A 126 -2.45 -4.69 16.12
C LYS A 126 -3.26 -4.39 14.87
N GLY A 127 -3.77 -3.17 14.79
CA GLY A 127 -4.25 -2.60 13.54
C GLY A 127 -3.06 -2.20 12.65
N TRP A 128 -3.24 -2.25 11.35
CA TRP A 128 -2.22 -1.85 10.40
C TRP A 128 -2.81 -1.07 9.23
N PHE A 129 -1.96 -0.40 8.49
CA PHE A 129 -2.29 0.20 7.21
C PHE A 129 -1.14 -0.01 6.24
N THR A 130 -1.40 0.16 4.97
CA THR A 130 -0.37 0.03 3.95
C THR A 130 -0.30 1.25 3.05
N ALA A 131 0.90 1.54 2.57
CA ALA A 131 1.15 2.52 1.53
C ALA A 131 1.76 1.83 0.31
N PHE A 132 1.00 1.77 -0.76
CA PHE A 132 1.50 1.42 -2.08
C PHE A 132 2.08 2.67 -2.74
N ARG A 133 3.27 2.55 -3.32
CA ARG A 133 4.03 3.65 -3.89
C ARG A 133 4.44 3.34 -5.32
N LEU A 134 4.20 4.29 -6.22
CA LEU A 134 4.72 4.29 -7.58
C LEU A 134 5.88 5.28 -7.65
N TYR A 135 7.04 4.82 -8.10
CA TYR A 135 8.21 5.67 -8.32
C TYR A 135 8.34 5.97 -9.81
N GLY A 136 8.35 7.27 -10.14
CA GLY A 136 8.17 7.74 -11.51
C GLY A 136 6.77 7.38 -12.04
N PRO A 137 5.68 7.88 -11.42
CA PRO A 137 4.31 7.52 -11.81
C PRO A 137 4.02 7.93 -13.24
N LEU A 138 3.34 7.07 -13.99
CA LEU A 138 3.01 7.28 -15.39
C LEU A 138 1.56 7.75 -15.57
N GLN A 139 1.22 8.20 -16.77
CA GLN A 139 -0.07 8.77 -17.11
C GLN A 139 -1.29 7.95 -16.63
N PRO A 140 -1.32 6.59 -16.74
CA PRO A 140 -2.47 5.81 -16.30
C PRO A 140 -2.82 5.93 -14.80
N TRP A 141 -1.87 6.37 -13.97
CA TRP A 141 -2.15 6.70 -12.58
C TRP A 141 -2.95 8.01 -12.46
N PHE A 142 -2.55 9.04 -13.17
CA PHE A 142 -3.15 10.38 -13.09
C PHE A 142 -4.53 10.45 -13.73
N ASP A 143 -4.72 9.80 -14.86
CA ASP A 143 -6.02 9.74 -15.54
C ASP A 143 -6.94 8.63 -15.00
N GLN A 144 -6.46 7.88 -13.97
CA GLN A 144 -7.24 6.85 -13.30
C GLN A 144 -7.66 5.66 -14.21
N THR A 145 -6.97 5.43 -15.32
CA THR A 145 -7.20 4.26 -16.18
C THR A 145 -6.57 2.99 -15.59
N TRP A 146 -5.60 3.14 -14.67
CA TRP A 146 -5.11 2.09 -13.80
C TRP A 146 -5.43 2.45 -12.34
N LYS A 147 -5.97 1.50 -11.60
CA LYS A 147 -6.29 1.66 -10.18
C LYS A 147 -5.76 0.48 -9.40
N LEU A 148 -5.30 0.73 -8.17
CA LEU A 148 -4.98 -0.34 -7.23
C LEU A 148 -6.28 -0.98 -6.76
N ASN A 149 -6.32 -2.31 -6.71
CA ASN A 149 -7.45 -3.06 -6.18
C ASN A 149 -7.60 -2.86 -4.67
N ASN A 150 -8.77 -3.17 -4.14
CA ASN A 150 -9.01 -3.17 -2.70
C ASN A 150 -8.32 -4.37 -2.03
N ILE A 151 -8.13 -4.26 -0.73
CA ILE A 151 -7.62 -5.36 0.10
C ILE A 151 -8.79 -6.27 0.44
N GLU A 152 -8.72 -7.51 -0.01
CA GLU A 152 -9.70 -8.55 0.23
C GLU A 152 -9.40 -9.27 1.54
N VAL A 153 -10.41 -9.53 2.38
CA VAL A 153 -10.26 -10.41 3.53
C VAL A 153 -10.32 -11.87 3.07
N LEU A 154 -9.42 -12.69 3.59
CA LEU A 154 -9.42 -14.14 3.36
C LEU A 154 -10.04 -14.86 4.57
N ASP A 155 -10.85 -15.86 4.31
CA ASP A 155 -11.48 -16.71 5.34
C ASP A 155 -10.46 -17.63 6.04
#